data_23cc4388664cb03a2275af472a2634ea
#
_entry.id   23cc4388664cb03a2275af472a2634ea
#
_cell.length_a   1.000
_cell.length_b   1.000
_cell.length_c   1.000
_cell.angle_alpha   90.00
_cell.angle_beta   90.00
_cell.angle_gamma   90.00
#
_symmetry.space_group_name_H-M   'P 1'
#
loop_
_entity.id
_entity.type
_entity.pdbx_description
1 polymer ?
#
loop_
_entity_poly.entity_id
_entity_poly.type
_entity_poly.pdbx_seq_one_letter_code
_entity_poly.pdbx_strand_id
1 'polypeptide(L)'
;CAPSRASLLTGRYSTRFGFEFTPVFKLGPKIFQWMQDLEPKPLPSFIDTVGADAMPELNELGMPSSEITIAETLQDAGYYTAHIGKWHLGTKEGMRPRDQGFDDSLYMAGTLYQPWDHPNVVSAKRPEDGIDRMVTATGRYRANFNDGEYFQPDGYLTDYYAREAVKVIENNRNRPFFLYLAQWGVHNPLQATAEDYAAFEHIEDHHLRVYAGMIRALDRSVGEVTKALESNGLAENTLIVFTSDNGGAGYIGLPDVNKPFRGWKLTHFEGGTHVPFMAKWPAQIEPGVVVQDPIHHVDIFHTLAAAGNAEVPSDRKLDGVDLVPYVRGEKNQPPHQTLFWREGHQQSVLHNGWKLIRANQTDKGPNAPQKKWLFHLSEDPTEQTNLVTSETGKLSELENLLAAHNAEQAAPAWPSVVDGPQSIDKTGIEPYVEGDEYIYWPN
;
A
#
# COMPACT_ATOMS: atom_id res chain seq x y z
N CYS A 1 -2.92 -2.10 -2.05
CA CYS A 1 -1.63 -1.67 -2.62
C CYS A 1 -1.80 -0.72 -3.80
N ALA A 2 -2.42 -1.16 -4.90
CA ALA A 2 -2.43 -0.38 -6.13
C ALA A 2 -3.13 0.98 -5.96
N PRO A 3 -4.34 1.11 -5.40
CA PRO A 3 -4.98 2.40 -5.17
C PRO A 3 -4.16 3.35 -4.28
N SER A 4 -3.54 2.84 -3.22
CA SER A 4 -2.69 3.66 -2.33
C SER A 4 -1.47 4.23 -3.07
N ARG A 5 -0.83 3.40 -3.94
CA ARG A 5 0.31 3.83 -4.76
C ARG A 5 -0.09 4.88 -5.79
N ALA A 6 -1.26 4.70 -6.42
CA ALA A 6 -1.82 5.70 -7.33
C ALA A 6 -2.07 7.03 -6.60
N SER A 7 -2.68 6.98 -5.42
CA SER A 7 -2.93 8.19 -4.61
C SER A 7 -1.63 8.88 -4.16
N LEU A 8 -0.61 8.11 -3.76
CA LEU A 8 0.71 8.62 -3.38
C LEU A 8 1.38 9.38 -4.53
N LEU A 9 1.36 8.79 -5.73
CA LEU A 9 2.08 9.35 -6.87
C LEU A 9 1.34 10.51 -7.55
N THR A 10 0.01 10.59 -7.41
CA THR A 10 -0.80 11.62 -8.08
C THR A 10 -1.25 12.76 -7.17
N GLY A 11 -1.13 12.61 -5.83
CA GLY A 11 -1.66 13.59 -4.88
C GLY A 11 -3.20 13.67 -4.85
N ARG A 12 -3.88 12.65 -5.41
CA ARG A 12 -5.33 12.57 -5.53
C ARG A 12 -5.85 11.26 -4.95
N TYR A 13 -7.05 11.25 -4.41
CA TYR A 13 -7.69 9.97 -4.15
C TYR A 13 -7.83 9.20 -5.47
N SER A 14 -7.37 7.96 -5.53
CA SER A 14 -7.37 7.14 -6.76
C SER A 14 -8.78 6.94 -7.33
N THR A 15 -9.80 7.05 -6.51
CA THR A 15 -11.22 7.03 -6.89
C THR A 15 -11.65 8.23 -7.75
N ARG A 16 -10.89 9.34 -7.78
CA ARG A 16 -11.17 10.48 -8.68
C ARG A 16 -11.02 10.14 -10.15
N PHE A 17 -10.20 9.13 -10.46
CA PHE A 17 -9.98 8.66 -11.83
C PHE A 17 -10.35 7.17 -12.01
N GLY A 18 -11.15 6.63 -11.08
CA GLY A 18 -11.71 5.29 -11.19
C GLY A 18 -10.75 4.14 -10.88
N PHE A 19 -9.53 4.41 -10.42
CA PHE A 19 -8.57 3.38 -10.02
C PHE A 19 -8.86 2.92 -8.58
N GLU A 20 -9.88 2.06 -8.44
CA GLU A 20 -10.46 1.70 -7.15
C GLU A 20 -10.08 0.30 -6.69
N PHE A 21 -9.94 -0.66 -7.61
CA PHE A 21 -9.64 -2.06 -7.31
C PHE A 21 -8.25 -2.46 -7.77
N THR A 22 -7.70 -3.49 -7.14
CA THR A 22 -6.42 -4.07 -7.57
C THR A 22 -6.58 -4.82 -8.90
N PRO A 23 -5.74 -4.57 -9.91
CA PRO A 23 -5.78 -5.30 -11.17
C PRO A 23 -5.65 -6.81 -10.98
N VAL A 24 -6.58 -7.59 -11.51
CA VAL A 24 -6.56 -9.07 -11.49
C VAL A 24 -6.72 -9.63 -12.91
N PHE A 25 -6.14 -10.80 -13.17
CA PHE A 25 -6.29 -11.46 -14.46
C PHE A 25 -7.65 -12.16 -14.57
N LYS A 26 -8.28 -12.13 -15.75
CA LYS A 26 -9.64 -12.65 -16.00
C LYS A 26 -9.91 -14.08 -15.52
N LEU A 27 -8.91 -14.96 -15.57
CA LEU A 27 -9.05 -16.33 -15.07
C LEU A 27 -8.96 -16.43 -13.54
N GLY A 28 -8.46 -15.39 -12.86
CA GLY A 28 -8.30 -15.38 -11.41
C GLY A 28 -9.58 -15.69 -10.66
N PRO A 29 -10.69 -14.97 -10.88
CA PRO A 29 -11.98 -15.25 -10.25
C PRO A 29 -12.46 -16.69 -10.47
N LYS A 30 -12.31 -17.23 -11.69
CA LYS A 30 -12.70 -18.62 -12.01
C LYS A 30 -11.84 -19.65 -11.25
N ILE A 31 -10.55 -19.38 -11.08
CA ILE A 31 -9.65 -20.22 -10.30
C ILE A 31 -10.05 -20.15 -8.80
N PHE A 32 -10.34 -18.97 -8.28
CA PHE A 32 -10.82 -18.81 -6.91
C PHE A 32 -12.15 -19.55 -6.69
N GLN A 33 -13.10 -19.44 -7.62
CA GLN A 33 -14.36 -20.19 -7.57
C GLN A 33 -14.10 -21.70 -7.52
N TRP A 34 -13.28 -22.21 -8.43
CA TRP A 34 -12.93 -23.64 -8.46
C TRP A 34 -12.27 -24.10 -7.15
N MET A 35 -11.35 -23.30 -6.59
CA MET A 35 -10.73 -23.62 -5.30
C MET A 35 -11.73 -23.63 -4.17
N GLN A 36 -12.67 -22.68 -4.14
CA GLN A 36 -13.73 -22.60 -3.13
C GLN A 36 -14.70 -23.80 -3.22
N ASP A 37 -15.03 -24.24 -4.44
CA ASP A 37 -15.87 -25.41 -4.67
C ASP A 37 -15.22 -26.72 -4.18
N LEU A 38 -13.88 -26.79 -4.25
CA LEU A 38 -13.11 -27.93 -3.72
C LEU A 38 -12.99 -27.93 -2.20
N GLU A 39 -12.89 -26.75 -1.59
CA GLU A 39 -12.70 -26.55 -0.16
C GLU A 39 -13.71 -25.52 0.38
N PRO A 40 -15.01 -25.91 0.57
CA PRO A 40 -16.02 -24.99 1.06
C PRO A 40 -15.67 -24.43 2.43
N LYS A 41 -15.76 -23.11 2.59
CA LYS A 41 -15.52 -22.40 3.86
C LYS A 41 -16.83 -21.93 4.49
N PRO A 42 -16.89 -21.74 5.82
CA PRO A 42 -18.08 -21.22 6.52
C PRO A 42 -18.55 -19.87 5.98
N LEU A 43 -17.60 -19.01 5.59
CA LEU A 43 -17.85 -17.74 4.90
C LEU A 43 -17.30 -17.86 3.47
N PRO A 44 -18.14 -18.14 2.46
CA PRO A 44 -17.71 -18.23 1.08
C PRO A 44 -17.43 -16.84 0.51
N SER A 45 -16.48 -16.73 -0.43
CA SER A 45 -16.33 -15.55 -1.24
C SER A 45 -17.44 -15.48 -2.31
N PHE A 46 -17.93 -14.28 -2.61
CA PHE A 46 -18.71 -14.04 -3.81
C PHE A 46 -17.77 -13.81 -4.99
N ILE A 47 -18.04 -14.48 -6.10
CA ILE A 47 -17.21 -14.39 -7.31
C ILE A 47 -18.13 -14.16 -8.51
N ASP A 48 -18.01 -12.97 -9.10
CA ASP A 48 -18.71 -12.61 -10.33
C ASP A 48 -17.92 -13.09 -11.55
N THR A 49 -18.18 -14.33 -11.96
CA THR A 49 -17.53 -14.90 -13.15
C THR A 49 -17.98 -14.26 -14.45
N VAL A 50 -19.20 -13.69 -14.51
CA VAL A 50 -19.73 -12.98 -15.68
C VAL A 50 -19.07 -11.61 -15.82
N GLY A 51 -18.99 -10.87 -14.71
CA GLY A 51 -18.25 -9.60 -14.66
C GLY A 51 -16.78 -9.79 -14.99
N ALA A 52 -16.15 -10.89 -14.52
CA ALA A 52 -14.77 -11.23 -14.85
C ALA A 52 -14.54 -11.45 -16.36
N ASP A 53 -15.49 -12.06 -17.07
CA ASP A 53 -15.39 -12.22 -18.53
C ASP A 53 -15.50 -10.88 -19.28
N ALA A 54 -16.21 -9.91 -18.72
CA ALA A 54 -16.36 -8.57 -19.29
C ALA A 54 -15.19 -7.62 -18.93
N MET A 55 -14.32 -7.98 -17.98
CA MET A 55 -13.16 -7.14 -17.63
C MET A 55 -12.22 -6.92 -18.81
N PRO A 56 -11.51 -5.78 -18.87
CA PRO A 56 -10.35 -5.61 -19.74
C PRO A 56 -9.26 -6.66 -19.47
N GLU A 57 -8.34 -6.85 -20.40
CA GLU A 57 -7.17 -7.71 -20.16
C GLU A 57 -6.27 -7.11 -19.06
N LEU A 58 -5.54 -7.95 -18.34
CA LEU A 58 -4.70 -7.51 -17.20
C LEU A 58 -3.74 -6.37 -17.57
N ASN A 59 -3.18 -6.40 -18.77
CA ASN A 59 -2.28 -5.34 -19.24
C ASN A 59 -3.00 -4.03 -19.58
N GLU A 60 -4.32 -4.01 -19.64
CA GLU A 60 -5.15 -2.82 -19.83
C GLU A 60 -5.63 -2.22 -18.50
N LEU A 61 -5.44 -2.94 -17.39
CA LEU A 61 -5.78 -2.50 -16.04
C LEU A 61 -4.61 -1.73 -15.44
N GLY A 62 -4.78 -0.42 -15.27
CA GLY A 62 -3.73 0.41 -14.71
C GLY A 62 -4.17 1.86 -14.51
N MET A 63 -3.26 2.65 -13.99
CA MET A 63 -3.46 4.09 -13.81
C MET A 63 -3.51 4.76 -15.19
N PRO A 64 -4.55 5.59 -15.47
CA PRO A 64 -4.65 6.28 -16.74
C PRO A 64 -3.43 7.18 -17.00
N SER A 65 -2.92 7.19 -18.24
CA SER A 65 -1.82 8.07 -18.66
C SER A 65 -2.17 9.57 -18.64
N SER A 66 -3.45 9.89 -18.44
CA SER A 66 -3.89 11.28 -18.23
C SER A 66 -3.63 11.79 -16.81
N GLU A 67 -3.35 10.91 -15.85
CA GLU A 67 -2.94 11.34 -14.52
C GLU A 67 -1.48 11.80 -14.54
N ILE A 68 -1.21 12.87 -13.79
CA ILE A 68 0.15 13.42 -13.64
C ILE A 68 0.71 12.92 -12.33
N THR A 69 1.89 12.32 -12.40
CA THR A 69 2.61 11.82 -11.23
C THR A 69 3.57 12.85 -10.66
N ILE A 70 4.00 12.64 -9.42
CA ILE A 70 5.08 13.44 -8.83
C ILE A 70 6.41 13.28 -9.61
N ALA A 71 6.62 12.14 -10.27
CA ALA A 71 7.81 11.93 -11.09
C ALA A 71 7.81 12.87 -12.31
N GLU A 72 6.68 12.99 -13.03
CA GLU A 72 6.52 13.95 -14.14
C GLU A 72 6.70 15.38 -13.65
N THR A 73 6.05 15.73 -12.53
CA THR A 73 6.13 17.06 -11.93
C THR A 73 7.57 17.45 -11.56
N LEU A 74 8.34 16.53 -10.99
CA LEU A 74 9.74 16.77 -10.64
C LEU A 74 10.66 16.71 -11.86
N GLN A 75 10.37 15.88 -12.86
CA GLN A 75 11.10 15.84 -14.12
C GLN A 75 11.00 17.19 -14.85
N ASP A 76 9.80 17.79 -14.90
CA ASP A 76 9.57 19.12 -15.46
C ASP A 76 10.34 20.22 -14.69
N ALA A 77 10.58 20.02 -13.38
CA ALA A 77 11.42 20.87 -12.56
C ALA A 77 12.94 20.60 -12.69
N GLY A 78 13.34 19.69 -13.59
CA GLY A 78 14.74 19.39 -13.89
C GLY A 78 15.38 18.31 -13.01
N TYR A 79 14.58 17.54 -12.27
CA TYR A 79 15.06 16.38 -11.51
C TYR A 79 15.29 15.19 -12.42
N TYR A 80 16.35 14.46 -12.19
CA TYR A 80 16.45 13.08 -12.68
C TYR A 80 15.56 12.18 -11.82
N THR A 81 14.78 11.33 -12.46
CA THR A 81 13.76 10.52 -11.78
C THR A 81 14.04 9.04 -11.96
N ALA A 82 14.08 8.28 -10.86
CA ALA A 82 14.36 6.85 -10.87
C ALA A 82 13.32 6.07 -10.07
N HIS A 83 12.84 4.97 -10.65
CA HIS A 83 11.99 3.99 -10.00
C HIS A 83 12.75 2.69 -9.78
N ILE A 84 12.69 2.13 -8.58
CA ILE A 84 13.24 0.81 -8.25
C ILE A 84 12.18 0.01 -7.47
N GLY A 85 11.79 -1.15 -7.98
CA GLY A 85 10.98 -2.13 -7.27
C GLY A 85 9.55 -2.27 -7.78
N LYS A 86 8.59 -2.36 -6.85
CA LYS A 86 7.18 -2.60 -7.15
C LYS A 86 6.51 -1.36 -7.75
N TRP A 87 5.84 -1.54 -8.89
CA TRP A 87 5.01 -0.51 -9.52
C TRP A 87 3.52 -0.70 -9.21
N HIS A 88 2.91 -1.74 -9.79
CA HIS A 88 1.52 -2.15 -9.57
C HIS A 88 0.45 -1.15 -10.08
N LEU A 89 0.79 -0.33 -11.08
CA LEU A 89 -0.09 0.69 -11.66
C LEU A 89 -0.31 0.52 -13.17
N GLY A 90 -0.03 -0.67 -13.69
CA GLY A 90 -0.20 -1.03 -15.10
C GLY A 90 1.11 -1.39 -15.79
N THR A 91 0.99 -2.14 -16.90
CA THR A 91 2.12 -2.66 -17.66
C THR A 91 2.04 -2.34 -19.15
N LYS A 92 0.90 -1.81 -19.62
CA LYS A 92 0.72 -1.35 -21.00
C LYS A 92 1.49 -0.06 -21.24
N GLU A 93 1.85 0.20 -22.47
CA GLU A 93 2.35 1.50 -22.91
C GLU A 93 1.41 2.63 -22.48
N GLY A 94 1.96 3.70 -21.94
CA GLY A 94 1.26 4.78 -21.27
C GLY A 94 1.02 4.58 -19.77
N MET A 95 1.27 3.38 -19.21
CA MET A 95 1.03 3.05 -17.80
C MET A 95 2.30 2.60 -17.05
N ARG A 96 3.40 2.37 -17.76
CA ARG A 96 4.67 1.90 -17.17
C ARG A 96 5.37 3.04 -16.41
N PRO A 97 6.30 2.76 -15.51
CA PRO A 97 7.01 3.81 -14.78
C PRO A 97 7.62 4.87 -15.71
N ARG A 98 8.25 4.45 -16.80
CA ARG A 98 8.87 5.38 -17.76
C ARG A 98 7.86 6.25 -18.52
N ASP A 99 6.67 5.72 -18.75
CA ASP A 99 5.58 6.48 -19.38
C ASP A 99 4.95 7.50 -18.39
N GLN A 100 5.24 7.36 -17.10
CA GLN A 100 4.70 8.14 -15.99
C GLN A 100 5.80 8.98 -15.29
N GLY A 101 6.80 9.44 -16.06
CA GLY A 101 7.76 10.43 -15.62
C GLY A 101 9.05 9.91 -14.98
N PHE A 102 9.34 8.61 -15.04
CA PHE A 102 10.63 8.10 -14.59
C PHE A 102 11.62 7.95 -15.76
N ASP A 103 12.78 8.61 -15.64
CA ASP A 103 13.87 8.49 -16.62
C ASP A 103 14.39 7.05 -16.69
N ASP A 104 14.58 6.43 -15.51
CA ASP A 104 15.00 5.05 -15.38
C ASP A 104 14.07 4.26 -14.45
N SER A 105 13.87 2.98 -14.81
CA SER A 105 13.06 2.07 -14.02
C SER A 105 13.70 0.69 -13.91
N LEU A 106 14.03 0.28 -12.70
CA LEU A 106 14.34 -1.10 -12.36
C LEU A 106 13.05 -1.76 -11.84
N TYR A 107 12.29 -2.35 -12.76
CA TYR A 107 10.95 -2.87 -12.51
C TYR A 107 10.97 -4.27 -11.88
N MET A 108 10.23 -4.45 -10.79
CA MET A 108 9.99 -5.76 -10.20
C MET A 108 9.01 -6.57 -11.06
N ALA A 109 9.51 -7.59 -11.74
CA ALA A 109 8.75 -8.44 -12.66
C ALA A 109 8.40 -9.82 -12.07
N GLY A 110 8.67 -10.03 -10.80
CA GLY A 110 8.37 -11.27 -10.07
C GLY A 110 8.02 -10.97 -8.62
N THR A 111 7.79 -12.00 -7.83
CA THR A 111 7.36 -11.89 -6.43
C THR A 111 8.30 -12.57 -5.44
N LEU A 112 9.31 -13.28 -5.90
CA LEU A 112 10.27 -13.95 -5.01
C LEU A 112 11.41 -13.01 -4.60
N TYR A 113 11.88 -13.17 -3.38
CA TYR A 113 13.10 -12.49 -2.87
C TYR A 113 14.37 -13.21 -3.26
N GLN A 114 14.28 -14.53 -3.45
CA GLN A 114 15.29 -15.42 -4.05
C GLN A 114 14.59 -16.65 -4.66
N PRO A 115 15.23 -17.39 -5.58
CA PRO A 115 14.73 -18.68 -6.02
C PRO A 115 14.44 -19.62 -4.85
N TRP A 116 13.38 -20.44 -4.96
CA TRP A 116 12.97 -21.34 -3.87
C TRP A 116 14.05 -22.36 -3.45
N ASP A 117 14.90 -22.76 -4.36
CA ASP A 117 15.98 -23.72 -4.19
C ASP A 117 17.34 -23.08 -3.88
N HIS A 118 17.36 -21.75 -3.69
CA HIS A 118 18.61 -21.07 -3.37
C HIS A 118 19.09 -21.46 -1.96
N PRO A 119 20.37 -21.88 -1.77
CA PRO A 119 20.87 -22.42 -0.48
C PRO A 119 20.83 -21.42 0.67
N ASN A 120 20.78 -20.13 0.38
CA ASN A 120 20.74 -19.05 1.39
C ASN A 120 19.33 -18.53 1.68
N VAL A 121 18.26 -19.19 1.21
CA VAL A 121 16.90 -18.76 1.48
C VAL A 121 16.22 -19.61 2.53
N VAL A 122 15.60 -18.97 3.52
CA VAL A 122 14.71 -19.60 4.49
C VAL A 122 13.28 -19.08 4.22
N SER A 123 12.36 -20.00 3.94
CA SER A 123 11.00 -19.67 3.52
C SER A 123 9.98 -20.20 4.52
N ALA A 124 8.94 -19.40 4.77
CA ALA A 124 7.76 -19.84 5.50
C ALA A 124 6.53 -19.75 4.58
N LYS A 125 5.80 -20.86 4.41
CA LYS A 125 4.65 -20.98 3.51
C LYS A 125 3.38 -21.23 4.29
N ARG A 126 2.27 -20.69 3.79
CA ARG A 126 0.92 -20.89 4.32
C ARG A 126 0.03 -21.60 3.28
N PRO A 127 0.19 -22.91 3.05
CA PRO A 127 -0.56 -23.62 2.02
C PRO A 127 -2.08 -23.65 2.28
N GLU A 128 -2.52 -23.39 3.50
CA GLU A 128 -3.91 -23.22 3.92
C GLU A 128 -4.52 -21.90 3.44
N ASP A 129 -3.72 -20.89 3.11
CA ASP A 129 -4.18 -19.62 2.57
C ASP A 129 -4.12 -19.60 1.04
N GLY A 130 -5.22 -19.14 0.40
CA GLY A 130 -5.34 -19.12 -1.06
C GLY A 130 -4.40 -18.12 -1.73
N ILE A 131 -4.15 -16.97 -1.11
CA ILE A 131 -3.28 -15.92 -1.64
C ILE A 131 -1.82 -16.37 -1.56
N ASP A 132 -1.39 -16.89 -0.41
CA ASP A 132 -0.02 -17.38 -0.25
C ASP A 132 0.26 -18.59 -1.17
N ARG A 133 -0.71 -19.50 -1.31
CA ARG A 133 -0.62 -20.62 -2.24
C ARG A 133 -0.47 -20.18 -3.69
N MET A 134 -1.24 -19.17 -4.11
CA MET A 134 -1.14 -18.59 -5.45
C MET A 134 0.22 -17.93 -5.68
N VAL A 135 0.66 -17.08 -4.76
CA VAL A 135 1.96 -16.38 -4.85
C VAL A 135 3.12 -17.37 -4.86
N THR A 136 3.04 -18.44 -4.06
CA THR A 136 4.05 -19.50 -4.03
C THR A 136 4.10 -20.27 -5.36
N ALA A 137 2.95 -20.60 -5.95
CA ALA A 137 2.87 -21.37 -7.19
C ALA A 137 3.29 -20.58 -8.43
N THR A 138 2.98 -19.28 -8.45
CA THR A 138 3.22 -18.41 -9.62
C THR A 138 4.48 -17.54 -9.50
N GLY A 139 5.08 -17.49 -8.33
CA GLY A 139 6.23 -16.65 -8.01
C GLY A 139 7.39 -16.83 -8.98
N ARG A 140 8.00 -15.72 -9.38
CA ARG A 140 9.20 -15.68 -10.24
C ARG A 140 10.23 -14.75 -9.59
N TYR A 141 11.50 -15.10 -9.76
CA TYR A 141 12.63 -14.27 -9.35
C TYR A 141 13.21 -13.59 -10.58
N ARG A 142 12.72 -12.38 -10.87
CA ARG A 142 13.13 -11.63 -12.06
C ARG A 142 12.81 -10.13 -11.92
N ALA A 143 13.58 -9.34 -12.66
CA ALA A 143 13.39 -7.90 -12.86
C ALA A 143 13.58 -7.56 -14.34
N ASN A 144 13.24 -6.33 -14.73
CA ASN A 144 13.73 -5.76 -15.99
C ASN A 144 14.19 -4.32 -15.74
N PHE A 145 15.01 -3.82 -16.63
CA PHE A 145 15.48 -2.45 -16.63
C PHE A 145 14.96 -1.75 -17.89
N ASN A 146 14.27 -0.62 -17.70
CA ASN A 146 13.78 0.24 -18.78
C ASN A 146 12.96 -0.50 -19.84
N ASP A 147 12.05 -1.36 -19.41
CA ASP A 147 11.19 -2.19 -20.27
C ASP A 147 11.96 -3.17 -21.17
N GLY A 148 13.24 -3.41 -20.87
CA GLY A 148 14.08 -4.36 -21.57
C GLY A 148 13.79 -5.82 -21.21
N GLU A 149 14.71 -6.70 -21.57
CA GLU A 149 14.60 -8.13 -21.28
C GLU A 149 14.59 -8.42 -19.78
N TYR A 150 13.90 -9.49 -19.40
CA TYR A 150 13.90 -9.95 -18.02
C TYR A 150 15.23 -10.62 -17.67
N PHE A 151 15.73 -10.30 -16.48
CA PHE A 151 16.92 -10.92 -15.89
C PHE A 151 16.66 -11.35 -14.46
N GLN A 152 17.52 -12.21 -13.92
CA GLN A 152 17.51 -12.53 -12.50
C GLN A 152 18.39 -11.55 -11.75
N PRO A 153 17.85 -10.88 -10.69
CA PRO A 153 18.66 -10.06 -9.80
C PRO A 153 19.80 -10.85 -9.15
N ASP A 154 20.83 -10.16 -8.70
CA ASP A 154 21.94 -10.78 -7.96
C ASP A 154 21.71 -10.73 -6.45
N GLY A 155 21.58 -11.89 -5.81
CA GLY A 155 21.41 -12.02 -4.37
C GLY A 155 19.97 -11.85 -3.87
N TYR A 156 19.78 -11.45 -2.64
CA TYR A 156 18.48 -11.24 -2.03
C TYR A 156 17.84 -9.93 -2.55
N LEU A 157 16.57 -9.97 -2.96
CA LEU A 157 15.93 -8.88 -3.73
C LEU A 157 15.99 -7.53 -3.01
N THR A 158 15.73 -7.49 -1.69
CA THR A 158 15.77 -6.25 -0.91
C THR A 158 17.17 -5.63 -0.92
N ASP A 159 18.21 -6.43 -0.74
CA ASP A 159 19.59 -5.97 -0.78
C ASP A 159 20.02 -5.57 -2.20
N TYR A 160 19.53 -6.28 -3.20
CA TYR A 160 19.77 -5.91 -4.60
C TYR A 160 19.22 -4.52 -4.92
N TYR A 161 17.97 -4.24 -4.55
CA TYR A 161 17.38 -2.93 -4.75
C TYR A 161 18.07 -1.82 -3.95
N ALA A 162 18.55 -2.12 -2.74
CA ALA A 162 19.37 -1.17 -1.96
C ALA A 162 20.66 -0.80 -2.68
N ARG A 163 21.39 -1.79 -3.20
CA ARG A 163 22.63 -1.55 -3.98
C ARG A 163 22.36 -0.74 -5.24
N GLU A 164 21.28 -1.00 -5.96
CA GLU A 164 20.92 -0.22 -7.13
C GLU A 164 20.48 1.21 -6.76
N ALA A 165 19.80 1.40 -5.63
CA ALA A 165 19.47 2.72 -5.09
C ALA A 165 20.73 3.52 -4.73
N VAL A 166 21.73 2.88 -4.11
CA VAL A 166 23.03 3.50 -3.84
C VAL A 166 23.70 3.97 -5.13
N LYS A 167 23.70 3.17 -6.20
CA LYS A 167 24.23 3.58 -7.51
C LYS A 167 23.49 4.80 -8.09
N VAL A 168 22.16 4.85 -7.95
CA VAL A 168 21.39 6.02 -8.37
C VAL A 168 21.86 7.27 -7.62
N ILE A 169 22.05 7.21 -6.30
CA ILE A 169 22.50 8.33 -5.48
C ILE A 169 23.91 8.78 -5.93
N GLU A 170 24.85 7.85 -6.04
CA GLU A 170 26.23 8.14 -6.43
C GLU A 170 26.35 8.75 -7.81
N ASN A 171 25.61 8.22 -8.79
CA ASN A 171 25.63 8.71 -10.16
C ASN A 171 24.94 10.08 -10.33
N ASN A 172 24.07 10.47 -9.41
CA ASN A 172 23.33 11.72 -9.47
C ASN A 172 23.76 12.76 -8.42
N ARG A 173 24.89 12.59 -7.75
CA ARG A 173 25.37 13.48 -6.69
C ARG A 173 25.57 14.95 -7.13
N ASN A 174 25.65 15.22 -8.43
CA ASN A 174 25.90 16.55 -8.99
C ASN A 174 24.66 17.17 -9.65
N ARG A 175 23.48 16.57 -9.52
CA ARG A 175 22.21 17.08 -10.02
C ARG A 175 21.07 16.69 -9.07
N PRO A 176 19.95 17.44 -9.06
CA PRO A 176 18.78 17.02 -8.28
C PRO A 176 18.23 15.70 -8.81
N PHE A 177 17.76 14.86 -7.89
CA PHE A 177 17.14 13.57 -8.25
C PHE A 177 15.95 13.25 -7.35
N PHE A 178 15.03 12.49 -7.90
CA PHE A 178 13.94 11.83 -7.19
C PHE A 178 14.09 10.32 -7.34
N LEU A 179 14.20 9.62 -6.24
CA LEU A 179 14.25 8.15 -6.20
C LEU A 179 13.01 7.60 -5.51
N TYR A 180 12.17 6.87 -6.25
CA TYR A 180 11.09 6.08 -5.70
C TYR A 180 11.56 4.64 -5.50
N LEU A 181 12.08 4.34 -4.29
CA LEU A 181 12.52 3.01 -3.90
C LEU A 181 11.34 2.24 -3.30
N ALA A 182 10.60 1.56 -4.16
CA ALA A 182 9.40 0.80 -3.83
C ALA A 182 9.75 -0.66 -3.48
N GLN A 183 10.37 -0.87 -2.31
CA GLN A 183 10.77 -2.19 -1.82
C GLN A 183 9.59 -3.18 -1.83
N TRP A 184 9.87 -4.47 -2.13
CA TRP A 184 8.88 -5.54 -2.01
C TRP A 184 8.67 -5.98 -0.57
N GLY A 185 9.69 -5.85 0.28
CA GLY A 185 9.65 -6.17 1.70
C GLY A 185 8.63 -5.30 2.48
N VAL A 186 7.82 -5.95 3.30
CA VAL A 186 7.86 -7.35 3.71
C VAL A 186 6.62 -8.15 3.22
N HIS A 187 6.25 -8.02 1.96
CA HIS A 187 5.11 -8.74 1.35
C HIS A 187 5.42 -10.24 1.26
N ASN A 188 4.39 -11.11 1.30
CA ASN A 188 4.59 -12.52 0.99
C ASN A 188 5.05 -12.75 -0.48
N PRO A 189 5.78 -13.84 -0.80
CA PRO A 189 6.08 -14.99 0.06
C PRO A 189 7.06 -14.61 1.17
N LEU A 190 6.90 -15.22 2.34
CA LEU A 190 7.83 -14.97 3.43
C LEU A 190 9.15 -15.71 3.14
N GLN A 191 10.16 -14.95 2.78
CA GLN A 191 11.51 -15.43 2.45
C GLN A 191 12.56 -14.50 3.08
N ALA A 192 13.41 -15.02 3.94
CA ALA A 192 14.56 -14.30 4.50
C ALA A 192 15.87 -14.96 4.07
N THR A 193 17.00 -14.25 4.19
CA THR A 193 18.29 -14.89 4.10
C THR A 193 18.54 -15.77 5.32
N ALA A 194 19.39 -16.80 5.20
CA ALA A 194 19.77 -17.65 6.33
C ALA A 194 20.43 -16.83 7.46
N GLU A 195 21.21 -15.80 7.11
CA GLU A 195 21.84 -14.90 8.07
C GLU A 195 20.80 -14.06 8.84
N ASP A 196 19.84 -13.45 8.11
CA ASP A 196 18.82 -12.64 8.74
C ASP A 196 17.88 -13.47 9.60
N TYR A 197 17.56 -14.70 9.19
CA TYR A 197 16.82 -15.67 9.99
C TYR A 197 17.57 -16.06 11.26
N ALA A 198 18.87 -16.34 11.17
CA ALA A 198 19.71 -16.72 12.31
C ALA A 198 19.82 -15.61 13.38
N ALA A 199 19.73 -14.33 12.98
CA ALA A 199 19.77 -13.21 13.91
C ALA A 199 18.62 -13.20 14.95
N PHE A 200 17.55 -13.96 14.73
CA PHE A 200 16.37 -14.03 15.59
C PHE A 200 16.14 -15.44 16.18
N GLU A 201 17.21 -16.11 16.63
CA GLU A 201 17.13 -17.46 17.22
C GLU A 201 16.22 -17.55 18.45
N HIS A 202 16.00 -16.44 19.15
CA HIS A 202 15.10 -16.36 20.30
C HIS A 202 13.63 -16.38 19.93
N ILE A 203 13.26 -16.21 18.64
CA ILE A 203 11.88 -16.33 18.15
C ILE A 203 11.64 -17.79 17.77
N GLU A 204 10.76 -18.48 18.53
CA GLU A 204 10.46 -19.89 18.31
C GLU A 204 9.55 -20.10 17.08
N ASP A 205 8.56 -19.21 16.87
CA ASP A 205 7.66 -19.31 15.73
C ASP A 205 8.43 -19.09 14.41
N HIS A 206 8.43 -20.12 13.57
CA HIS A 206 9.18 -20.10 12.30
C HIS A 206 8.75 -18.97 11.35
N HIS A 207 7.42 -18.72 11.22
CA HIS A 207 6.89 -17.70 10.32
C HIS A 207 7.25 -16.29 10.82
N LEU A 208 7.08 -16.05 12.12
CA LEU A 208 7.46 -14.78 12.75
C LEU A 208 8.97 -14.54 12.63
N ARG A 209 9.78 -15.58 12.80
CA ARG A 209 11.23 -15.48 12.67
C ARG A 209 11.67 -15.15 11.25
N VAL A 210 11.05 -15.76 10.21
CA VAL A 210 11.29 -15.40 8.81
C VAL A 210 10.88 -13.95 8.57
N TYR A 211 9.71 -13.55 9.05
CA TYR A 211 9.21 -12.19 8.91
C TYR A 211 10.11 -11.13 9.56
N ALA A 212 10.62 -11.42 10.77
CA ALA A 212 11.60 -10.59 11.46
C ALA A 212 12.90 -10.44 10.64
N GLY A 213 13.37 -11.54 10.03
CA GLY A 213 14.53 -11.50 9.11
C GLY A 213 14.28 -10.61 7.89
N MET A 214 13.09 -10.63 7.33
CA MET A 214 12.71 -9.74 6.22
C MET A 214 12.70 -8.27 6.65
N ILE A 215 12.20 -7.95 7.86
CA ILE A 215 12.25 -6.60 8.42
C ILE A 215 13.69 -6.14 8.61
N ARG A 216 14.58 -7.01 9.14
CA ARG A 216 16.00 -6.71 9.27
C ARG A 216 16.65 -6.34 7.94
N ALA A 217 16.33 -7.07 6.88
CA ALA A 217 16.81 -6.76 5.54
C ALA A 217 16.29 -5.41 5.01
N LEU A 218 15.02 -5.09 5.27
CA LEU A 218 14.46 -3.80 4.92
C LEU A 218 15.12 -2.64 5.68
N ASP A 219 15.32 -2.78 6.97
CA ASP A 219 16.03 -1.80 7.81
C ASP A 219 17.49 -1.59 7.31
N ARG A 220 18.20 -2.67 6.99
CA ARG A 220 19.53 -2.60 6.36
C ARG A 220 19.49 -1.80 5.05
N SER A 221 18.49 -2.01 4.21
CA SER A 221 18.30 -1.25 2.97
C SER A 221 18.18 0.26 3.23
N VAL A 222 17.41 0.67 4.24
CA VAL A 222 17.32 2.08 4.66
C VAL A 222 18.68 2.59 5.14
N GLY A 223 19.42 1.77 5.91
CA GLY A 223 20.76 2.09 6.37
C GLY A 223 21.75 2.32 5.22
N GLU A 224 21.73 1.49 4.17
CA GLU A 224 22.60 1.65 3.00
C GLU A 224 22.28 2.94 2.23
N VAL A 225 21.01 3.26 2.04
CA VAL A 225 20.57 4.49 1.38
C VAL A 225 20.99 5.74 2.16
N THR A 226 20.73 5.76 3.46
CA THR A 226 21.10 6.91 4.32
C THR A 226 22.61 7.12 4.37
N LYS A 227 23.39 6.03 4.49
CA LYS A 227 24.85 6.06 4.46
C LYS A 227 25.39 6.56 3.11
N ALA A 228 24.76 6.17 2.00
CA ALA A 228 25.16 6.66 0.68
C ALA A 228 24.94 8.18 0.55
N LEU A 229 23.84 8.71 1.04
CA LEU A 229 23.56 10.15 1.08
C LEU A 229 24.59 10.89 1.93
N GLU A 230 24.91 10.39 3.12
CA GLU A 230 25.93 10.96 4.02
C GLU A 230 27.31 10.96 3.37
N SER A 231 27.73 9.83 2.80
CA SER A 231 29.05 9.67 2.18
C SER A 231 29.25 10.53 0.94
N ASN A 232 28.18 10.93 0.28
CA ASN A 232 28.20 11.83 -0.89
C ASN A 232 27.91 13.30 -0.54
N GLY A 233 27.76 13.65 0.75
CA GLY A 233 27.49 15.02 1.19
C GLY A 233 26.09 15.52 0.83
N LEU A 234 25.13 14.63 0.64
CA LEU A 234 23.78 14.94 0.18
C LEU A 234 22.74 14.95 1.32
N ALA A 235 23.07 14.36 2.48
CA ALA A 235 22.13 14.09 3.56
C ALA A 235 21.40 15.35 4.07
N GLU A 236 22.12 16.49 4.19
CA GLU A 236 21.54 17.75 4.70
C GLU A 236 20.42 18.27 3.81
N ASN A 237 20.55 18.14 2.49
CA ASN A 237 19.60 18.69 1.51
C ASN A 237 18.84 17.58 0.76
N THR A 238 18.56 16.48 1.42
CA THR A 238 17.71 15.41 0.90
C THR A 238 16.52 15.17 1.83
N LEU A 239 15.31 15.32 1.30
CA LEU A 239 14.10 14.85 1.97
C LEU A 239 13.96 13.35 1.75
N ILE A 240 14.04 12.59 2.84
CA ILE A 240 13.74 11.14 2.85
C ILE A 240 12.35 10.97 3.46
N VAL A 241 11.47 10.27 2.75
CA VAL A 241 10.16 9.82 3.26
C VAL A 241 10.14 8.30 3.30
N PHE A 242 9.83 7.73 4.45
CA PHE A 242 9.60 6.30 4.63
C PHE A 242 8.15 6.06 5.03
N THR A 243 7.46 5.19 4.29
CA THR A 243 6.08 4.79 4.59
C THR A 243 5.78 3.39 4.05
N SER A 244 4.62 2.85 4.40
CA SER A 244 4.06 1.62 3.82
C SER A 244 2.83 1.94 2.96
N ASP A 245 2.54 1.11 1.96
CA ASP A 245 1.36 1.29 1.11
C ASP A 245 0.05 0.79 1.74
N ASN A 246 0.14 -0.05 2.76
CA ASN A 246 -0.99 -0.54 3.57
C ASN A 246 -0.49 -1.22 4.86
N GLY A 247 -1.39 -1.52 5.77
CA GLY A 247 -1.10 -2.31 6.95
C GLY A 247 -0.74 -3.75 6.66
N GLY A 248 -0.28 -4.49 7.67
CA GLY A 248 0.08 -5.91 7.58
C GLY A 248 -1.13 -6.78 7.23
N ALA A 249 -0.88 -7.86 6.50
CA ALA A 249 -1.93 -8.72 5.98
C ALA A 249 -2.30 -9.86 6.94
N GLY A 250 -3.59 -10.07 7.19
CA GLY A 250 -4.08 -11.18 8.02
C GLY A 250 -3.77 -12.56 7.45
N TYR A 251 -3.68 -12.68 6.12
CA TYR A 251 -3.42 -13.95 5.44
C TYR A 251 -1.99 -14.51 5.65
N ILE A 252 -1.05 -13.73 6.14
CA ILE A 252 0.28 -14.28 6.51
C ILE A 252 0.26 -15.01 7.85
N GLY A 253 -0.86 -14.96 8.60
CA GLY A 253 -1.07 -15.72 9.83
C GLY A 253 -0.23 -15.28 11.02
N LEU A 254 0.15 -14.00 11.08
CA LEU A 254 0.91 -13.42 12.20
C LEU A 254 0.00 -12.42 12.95
N PRO A 255 -0.50 -12.77 14.15
CA PRO A 255 -1.58 -12.02 14.81
C PRO A 255 -1.18 -10.63 15.31
N ASP A 256 0.12 -10.37 15.44
CA ASP A 256 0.62 -9.17 16.12
C ASP A 256 1.21 -8.10 15.19
N VAL A 257 1.19 -8.33 13.86
CA VAL A 257 1.88 -7.43 12.91
C VAL A 257 1.33 -6.01 12.86
N ASN A 258 0.06 -5.81 13.22
CA ASN A 258 -0.59 -4.49 13.25
C ASN A 258 -0.86 -3.98 14.67
N LYS A 259 -0.53 -4.74 15.72
CA LYS A 259 -0.78 -4.28 17.10
C LYS A 259 -0.12 -2.95 17.41
N PRO A 260 -0.82 -2.09 18.18
CA PRO A 260 -2.08 -2.33 18.90
C PRO A 260 -3.34 -2.15 18.05
N PHE A 261 -3.23 -1.82 16.77
CA PHE A 261 -4.36 -1.49 15.90
C PHE A 261 -5.15 -2.72 15.46
N ARG A 262 -6.46 -2.56 15.38
CA ARG A 262 -7.43 -3.56 14.95
C ARG A 262 -7.50 -3.64 13.42
N GLY A 263 -7.71 -4.83 12.86
CA GLY A 263 -7.85 -5.04 11.42
C GLY A 263 -6.53 -5.27 10.69
N TRP A 264 -6.63 -5.41 9.38
CA TRP A 264 -5.56 -5.87 8.49
C TRP A 264 -5.59 -5.10 7.16
N LYS A 265 -4.54 -5.25 6.36
CA LYS A 265 -4.63 -4.98 4.91
C LYS A 265 -5.95 -5.55 4.39
N LEU A 266 -6.63 -4.87 3.47
CA LEU A 266 -7.98 -5.14 2.94
C LEU A 266 -9.12 -4.64 3.84
N THR A 267 -8.83 -4.08 5.01
CA THR A 267 -9.86 -3.45 5.85
C THR A 267 -9.55 -1.97 6.06
N HIS A 268 -10.59 -1.16 6.32
CA HIS A 268 -10.41 0.26 6.65
C HIS A 268 -10.27 0.52 8.16
N PHE A 269 -10.12 -0.51 8.98
CA PHE A 269 -9.73 -0.35 10.38
C PHE A 269 -8.29 0.17 10.48
N GLU A 270 -7.92 0.68 11.64
CA GLU A 270 -6.58 1.29 11.83
C GLU A 270 -5.44 0.35 11.47
N GLY A 271 -5.55 -0.97 11.74
CA GLY A 271 -4.54 -1.94 11.32
C GLY A 271 -4.37 -2.10 9.80
N GLY A 272 -5.33 -1.62 9.01
CA GLY A 272 -5.22 -1.59 7.54
C GLY A 272 -4.76 -0.25 6.98
N THR A 273 -5.05 0.86 7.65
CA THR A 273 -4.87 2.23 7.15
C THR A 273 -3.83 3.06 7.90
N HIS A 274 -3.61 2.81 9.19
CA HIS A 274 -2.64 3.52 10.01
C HIS A 274 -1.24 2.91 9.82
N VAL A 275 -0.52 3.38 8.83
CA VAL A 275 0.80 2.86 8.45
C VAL A 275 1.93 3.71 9.03
N PRO A 276 3.14 3.15 9.20
CA PRO A 276 4.31 3.94 9.58
C PRO A 276 4.57 5.07 8.58
N PHE A 277 4.86 6.27 9.10
CA PHE A 277 5.32 7.40 8.31
C PHE A 277 6.44 8.12 9.05
N MET A 278 7.57 8.29 8.39
CA MET A 278 8.74 9.00 8.90
C MET A 278 9.32 9.89 7.80
N ALA A 279 9.75 11.09 8.17
CA ALA A 279 10.44 12.00 7.26
C ALA A 279 11.74 12.52 7.90
N LYS A 280 12.79 12.64 7.09
CA LYS A 280 14.07 13.22 7.50
C LYS A 280 14.51 14.23 6.45
N TRP A 281 14.72 15.48 6.86
CA TRP A 281 15.31 16.53 6.03
C TRP A 281 16.07 17.50 6.95
N PRO A 282 17.34 17.23 7.27
CA PRO A 282 18.07 17.98 8.30
C PRO A 282 18.12 19.50 8.09
N ALA A 283 18.23 19.96 6.84
CA ALA A 283 18.21 21.38 6.52
C ALA A 283 16.85 22.08 6.79
N GLN A 284 15.76 21.32 6.98
CA GLN A 284 14.39 21.85 6.99
C GLN A 284 13.52 21.36 8.15
N ILE A 285 13.83 20.21 8.72
CA ILE A 285 13.04 19.54 9.76
C ILE A 285 13.94 19.24 10.95
N GLU A 286 13.57 19.76 12.12
CA GLU A 286 14.26 19.46 13.37
C GLU A 286 14.11 17.97 13.75
N PRO A 287 15.15 17.36 14.33
CA PRO A 287 15.08 15.96 14.75
C PRO A 287 14.13 15.75 15.93
N GLY A 288 13.45 14.61 15.98
CA GLY A 288 12.61 14.20 17.10
C GLY A 288 11.21 14.84 17.13
N VAL A 289 10.82 15.59 16.11
CA VAL A 289 9.45 16.12 15.99
C VAL A 289 8.47 14.98 15.79
N VAL A 290 7.39 14.97 16.56
CA VAL A 290 6.27 14.03 16.44
C VAL A 290 5.00 14.83 16.19
N VAL A 291 4.34 14.56 15.06
CA VAL A 291 3.04 15.14 14.70
C VAL A 291 1.97 14.08 14.92
N GLN A 292 0.93 14.44 15.68
CA GLN A 292 -0.17 13.51 16.02
C GLN A 292 -1.37 13.61 15.06
N ASP A 293 -1.40 14.67 14.25
CA ASP A 293 -2.49 14.88 13.31
C ASP A 293 -2.43 13.83 12.19
N PRO A 294 -3.58 13.28 11.78
CA PRO A 294 -3.62 12.31 10.67
C PRO A 294 -3.26 12.98 9.35
N ILE A 295 -2.44 12.25 8.58
CA ILE A 295 -2.03 12.58 7.22
C ILE A 295 -2.44 11.45 6.28
N HIS A 296 -2.36 11.68 4.97
CA HIS A 296 -2.70 10.69 3.96
C HIS A 296 -1.62 10.58 2.87
N HIS A 297 -1.55 9.47 2.16
CA HIS A 297 -0.61 9.28 1.05
C HIS A 297 -0.68 10.39 -0.01
N VAL A 298 -1.84 11.02 -0.20
CA VAL A 298 -2.01 12.14 -1.14
C VAL A 298 -1.15 13.37 -0.81
N ASP A 299 -0.71 13.49 0.45
CA ASP A 299 0.11 14.63 0.91
C ASP A 299 1.56 14.53 0.43
N ILE A 300 2.02 13.31 0.12
CA ILE A 300 3.40 13.06 -0.33
C ILE A 300 3.67 13.82 -1.63
N PHE A 301 2.73 13.84 -2.56
CA PHE A 301 2.87 14.58 -3.82
C PHE A 301 3.18 16.06 -3.57
N HIS A 302 2.35 16.75 -2.77
CA HIS A 302 2.52 18.17 -2.49
C HIS A 302 3.80 18.45 -1.70
N THR A 303 4.11 17.60 -0.75
CA THR A 303 5.33 17.72 0.05
C THR A 303 6.59 17.60 -0.80
N LEU A 304 6.63 16.64 -1.72
CA LEU A 304 7.75 16.45 -2.63
C LEU A 304 7.82 17.54 -3.70
N ALA A 305 6.68 17.98 -4.25
CA ALA A 305 6.64 19.08 -5.21
C ALA A 305 7.16 20.39 -4.59
N ALA A 306 6.70 20.71 -3.36
CA ALA A 306 7.19 21.87 -2.63
C ALA A 306 8.69 21.77 -2.30
N ALA A 307 9.16 20.61 -1.83
CA ALA A 307 10.58 20.35 -1.56
C ALA A 307 11.45 20.49 -2.82
N GLY A 308 10.91 20.06 -3.96
CA GLY A 308 11.57 20.17 -5.27
C GLY A 308 11.41 21.52 -5.97
N ASN A 309 10.68 22.46 -5.37
CA ASN A 309 10.28 23.72 -6.01
C ASN A 309 9.63 23.50 -7.39
N ALA A 310 8.82 22.45 -7.49
CA ALA A 310 8.11 22.06 -8.70
C ALA A 310 6.69 22.65 -8.71
N GLU A 311 6.22 23.02 -9.90
CA GLU A 311 4.87 23.57 -10.08
C GLU A 311 3.85 22.44 -10.12
N VAL A 312 2.87 22.49 -9.19
CA VAL A 312 1.81 21.47 -9.13
C VAL A 312 0.76 21.70 -10.22
N PRO A 313 0.15 20.64 -10.79
CA PRO A 313 -0.92 20.78 -11.78
C PRO A 313 -2.09 21.60 -11.25
N SER A 314 -2.56 22.56 -12.05
CA SER A 314 -3.69 23.44 -11.73
C SER A 314 -4.98 23.09 -12.50
N ASP A 315 -4.91 22.15 -13.45
CA ASP A 315 -6.01 21.73 -14.32
C ASP A 315 -6.93 20.66 -13.68
N ARG A 316 -6.55 20.18 -12.48
CA ARG A 316 -7.24 19.11 -11.77
C ARG A 316 -7.23 19.34 -10.26
N LYS A 317 -8.22 18.75 -9.57
CA LYS A 317 -8.28 18.79 -8.11
C LYS A 317 -7.23 17.82 -7.53
N LEU A 318 -6.32 18.36 -6.75
CA LEU A 318 -5.42 17.60 -5.88
C LEU A 318 -6.01 17.58 -4.47
N ASP A 319 -5.76 16.52 -3.71
CA ASP A 319 -6.37 16.31 -2.39
C ASP A 319 -5.39 16.47 -1.23
N GLY A 320 -4.10 16.46 -1.51
CA GLY A 320 -3.04 16.55 -0.50
C GLY A 320 -2.63 17.98 -0.15
N VAL A 321 -1.76 18.08 0.84
CA VAL A 321 -1.12 19.32 1.29
C VAL A 321 0.39 19.12 1.48
N ASP A 322 1.16 20.20 1.43
CA ASP A 322 2.56 20.18 1.85
C ASP A 322 2.65 20.05 3.38
N LEU A 323 3.33 19.01 3.85
CA LEU A 323 3.45 18.66 5.27
C LEU A 323 4.56 19.45 5.99
N VAL A 324 5.56 19.98 5.28
CA VAL A 324 6.71 20.64 5.90
C VAL A 324 6.32 21.82 6.82
N PRO A 325 5.40 22.73 6.42
CA PRO A 325 4.97 23.83 7.29
C PRO A 325 4.29 23.36 8.60
N TYR A 326 3.61 22.20 8.58
CA TYR A 326 3.00 21.62 9.78
C TYR A 326 4.06 21.04 10.72
N VAL A 327 5.01 20.30 10.18
CA VAL A 327 6.13 19.74 10.96
C VAL A 327 6.97 20.84 11.61
N ARG A 328 7.10 22.00 10.97
CA ARG A 328 7.80 23.18 11.51
C ARG A 328 6.99 24.01 12.49
N GLY A 329 5.71 23.68 12.71
CA GLY A 329 4.82 24.46 13.54
C GLY A 329 4.46 25.85 12.97
N GLU A 330 4.63 26.04 11.67
CA GLU A 330 4.23 27.25 10.95
C GLU A 330 2.71 27.30 10.72
N LYS A 331 2.08 26.12 10.72
CA LYS A 331 0.62 25.95 10.66
C LYS A 331 0.12 25.25 11.93
N ASN A 332 -0.86 25.86 12.58
CA ASN A 332 -1.44 25.38 13.85
C ASN A 332 -2.74 24.58 13.66
N GLN A 333 -3.27 24.49 12.45
CA GLN A 333 -4.43 23.67 12.12
C GLN A 333 -3.94 22.30 11.65
N PRO A 334 -4.70 21.21 11.87
CA PRO A 334 -4.33 19.91 11.31
C PRO A 334 -4.26 19.98 9.78
N PRO A 335 -3.41 19.17 9.14
CA PRO A 335 -3.31 19.08 7.68
C PRO A 335 -4.66 18.83 7.03
N HIS A 336 -5.46 17.96 7.64
CA HIS A 336 -6.80 17.61 7.18
C HIS A 336 -7.80 17.60 8.35
N GLN A 337 -8.98 18.15 8.12
CA GLN A 337 -10.13 17.93 8.99
C GLN A 337 -10.85 16.63 8.67
N THR A 338 -10.78 16.19 7.40
CA THR A 338 -11.51 15.03 6.91
C THR A 338 -10.66 14.24 5.93
N LEU A 339 -10.58 12.92 6.13
CA LEU A 339 -9.94 11.98 5.24
C LEU A 339 -10.91 10.88 4.83
N PHE A 340 -10.74 10.32 3.62
CA PHE A 340 -11.66 9.35 3.05
C PHE A 340 -10.93 8.13 2.49
N TRP A 341 -11.59 6.97 2.55
CA TRP A 341 -11.16 5.72 1.89
C TRP A 341 -12.38 5.08 1.24
N ARG A 342 -12.22 4.60 0.01
CA ARG A 342 -13.26 3.86 -0.70
C ARG A 342 -12.65 2.73 -1.51
N GLU A 343 -13.21 1.55 -1.32
CA GLU A 343 -12.98 0.35 -2.12
C GLU A 343 -14.33 -0.35 -2.29
N GLY A 344 -15.03 -0.03 -3.38
CA GLY A 344 -16.39 -0.50 -3.64
C GLY A 344 -17.37 -0.12 -2.54
N HIS A 345 -18.00 -1.15 -1.97
CA HIS A 345 -18.95 -0.98 -0.87
C HIS A 345 -18.26 -0.76 0.49
N GLN A 346 -16.98 -1.09 0.63
CA GLN A 346 -16.20 -0.75 1.83
C GLN A 346 -15.76 0.71 1.73
N GLN A 347 -16.25 1.52 2.67
CA GLN A 347 -16.00 2.96 2.65
C GLN A 347 -15.81 3.47 4.07
N SER A 348 -14.96 4.48 4.22
CA SER A 348 -14.72 5.11 5.52
C SER A 348 -14.40 6.60 5.39
N VAL A 349 -14.69 7.31 6.47
CA VAL A 349 -14.36 8.72 6.66
C VAL A 349 -13.82 8.92 8.08
N LEU A 350 -12.74 9.67 8.18
CA LEU A 350 -12.19 10.18 9.43
C LEU A 350 -12.40 11.70 9.44
N HIS A 351 -13.14 12.21 10.43
CA HIS A 351 -13.44 13.63 10.57
C HIS A 351 -13.29 14.07 12.02
N ASN A 352 -12.33 14.96 12.29
CA ASN A 352 -12.09 15.50 13.63
C ASN A 352 -12.02 14.42 14.73
N GLY A 353 -11.25 13.35 14.48
CA GLY A 353 -11.07 12.22 15.39
C GLY A 353 -12.21 11.18 15.40
N TRP A 354 -13.32 11.42 14.70
CA TRP A 354 -14.41 10.45 14.54
C TRP A 354 -14.23 9.65 13.23
N LYS A 355 -14.29 8.33 13.33
CA LYS A 355 -14.13 7.42 12.18
C LYS A 355 -15.38 6.57 11.98
N LEU A 356 -15.97 6.70 10.80
CA LEU A 356 -17.03 5.81 10.33
C LEU A 356 -16.45 4.83 9.31
N ILE A 357 -16.73 3.55 9.50
CA ILE A 357 -16.48 2.49 8.52
C ILE A 357 -17.81 1.84 8.17
N ARG A 358 -18.05 1.56 6.88
CA ARG A 358 -19.17 0.74 6.42
C ARG A 358 -18.69 -0.29 5.41
N ALA A 359 -19.20 -1.51 5.52
CA ALA A 359 -18.89 -2.60 4.60
C ALA A 359 -20.03 -3.61 4.54
N ASN A 360 -20.13 -4.35 3.43
CA ASN A 360 -21.08 -5.44 3.32
C ASN A 360 -20.70 -6.60 4.26
N GLN A 361 -21.72 -7.27 4.77
CA GLN A 361 -21.62 -8.46 5.64
C GLN A 361 -22.00 -9.75 4.89
N THR A 362 -22.35 -9.66 3.63
CA THR A 362 -22.75 -10.79 2.80
C THR A 362 -22.29 -10.59 1.36
N ASP A 363 -22.21 -11.67 0.64
CA ASP A 363 -21.89 -11.76 -0.80
C ASP A 363 -23.00 -11.28 -1.77
N LYS A 364 -23.95 -10.48 -1.31
CA LYS A 364 -25.15 -10.12 -2.12
C LYS A 364 -25.00 -8.84 -2.93
N GLY A 365 -23.76 -8.46 -3.24
CA GLY A 365 -23.48 -7.31 -4.12
C GLY A 365 -23.83 -5.95 -3.51
N PRO A 366 -23.99 -4.89 -4.31
CA PRO A 366 -24.09 -3.51 -3.84
C PRO A 366 -25.32 -3.20 -2.96
N ASN A 367 -26.36 -4.05 -3.01
CA ASN A 367 -27.57 -3.92 -2.19
C ASN A 367 -27.54 -4.80 -0.93
N ALA A 368 -26.42 -5.44 -0.64
CA ALA A 368 -26.27 -6.28 0.56
C ALA A 368 -26.37 -5.43 1.83
N PRO A 369 -26.86 -6.02 2.93
CA PRO A 369 -26.86 -5.34 4.23
C PRO A 369 -25.46 -4.90 4.61
N GLN A 370 -25.31 -3.62 4.91
CA GLN A 370 -24.04 -3.06 5.38
C GLN A 370 -24.02 -3.00 6.90
N LYS A 371 -22.92 -3.43 7.49
CA LYS A 371 -22.58 -3.12 8.86
C LYS A 371 -21.84 -1.79 8.90
N LYS A 372 -22.04 -1.05 9.99
CA LYS A 372 -21.40 0.22 10.26
C LYS A 372 -20.69 0.15 11.60
N TRP A 373 -19.52 0.77 11.65
CA TRP A 373 -18.74 0.96 12.87
C TRP A 373 -18.41 2.43 12.99
N LEU A 374 -18.62 2.97 14.18
CA LEU A 374 -18.32 4.36 14.51
C LEU A 374 -17.42 4.39 15.73
N PHE A 375 -16.29 5.06 15.61
CA PHE A 375 -15.28 5.17 16.67
C PHE A 375 -14.89 6.63 16.91
N HIS A 376 -14.47 6.94 18.13
CA HIS A 376 -13.82 8.21 18.47
C HIS A 376 -12.34 7.92 18.76
N LEU A 377 -11.47 8.07 17.76
CA LEU A 377 -10.08 7.60 17.83
C LEU A 377 -9.24 8.30 18.90
N SER A 378 -9.62 9.52 19.34
CA SER A 378 -8.93 10.20 20.45
C SER A 378 -9.15 9.49 21.80
N GLU A 379 -10.23 8.75 21.94
CA GLU A 379 -10.61 8.02 23.17
C GLU A 379 -10.42 6.51 22.99
N ASP A 380 -10.61 6.02 21.78
CA ASP A 380 -10.50 4.61 21.39
C ASP A 380 -9.65 4.44 20.14
N PRO A 381 -8.33 4.65 20.21
CA PRO A 381 -7.42 4.58 19.06
C PRO A 381 -7.27 3.16 18.46
N THR A 382 -7.79 2.16 19.15
CA THR A 382 -7.74 0.75 18.73
C THR A 382 -9.10 0.20 18.29
N GLU A 383 -10.13 1.05 18.15
CA GLU A 383 -11.43 0.72 17.55
C GLU A 383 -12.16 -0.44 18.25
N GLN A 384 -12.18 -0.44 19.59
CA GLN A 384 -12.79 -1.51 20.38
C GLN A 384 -14.29 -1.30 20.68
N THR A 385 -14.74 -0.03 20.73
CA THR A 385 -16.11 0.31 21.15
C THR A 385 -16.89 0.93 20.01
N ASN A 386 -17.81 0.16 19.39
CA ASN A 386 -18.65 0.64 18.31
C ASN A 386 -19.77 1.54 18.84
N LEU A 387 -19.72 2.83 18.52
CA LEU A 387 -20.64 3.88 18.96
C LEU A 387 -21.83 4.12 18.01
N VAL A 388 -22.04 3.29 17.02
CA VAL A 388 -23.06 3.49 15.97
C VAL A 388 -24.49 3.64 16.52
N THR A 389 -24.81 3.01 17.65
CA THR A 389 -26.15 3.07 18.26
C THR A 389 -26.31 4.20 19.27
N SER A 390 -25.22 4.66 19.88
CA SER A 390 -25.25 5.73 20.89
C SER A 390 -25.06 7.13 20.28
N GLU A 391 -24.26 7.24 19.21
CA GLU A 391 -23.83 8.51 18.61
C GLU A 391 -24.49 8.75 17.23
N THR A 392 -25.84 8.68 17.19
CA THR A 392 -26.63 8.76 15.95
C THR A 392 -26.48 10.09 15.21
N GLY A 393 -26.29 11.19 15.94
CA GLY A 393 -26.02 12.51 15.35
C GLY A 393 -24.68 12.56 14.62
N LYS A 394 -23.63 12.01 15.24
CA LYS A 394 -22.31 11.92 14.64
C LYS A 394 -22.28 10.96 13.45
N LEU A 395 -22.97 9.83 13.57
CA LEU A 395 -23.17 8.91 12.44
C LEU A 395 -23.75 9.62 11.21
N SER A 396 -24.84 10.38 11.41
CA SER A 396 -25.50 11.11 10.31
C SER A 396 -24.57 12.17 9.67
N GLU A 397 -23.79 12.88 10.50
CA GLU A 397 -22.80 13.85 10.03
C GLU A 397 -21.77 13.20 9.13
N LEU A 398 -21.16 12.08 9.55
CA LEU A 398 -20.12 11.39 8.79
C LEU A 398 -20.67 10.72 7.53
N GLU A 399 -21.90 10.20 7.55
CA GLU A 399 -22.57 9.67 6.36
C GLU A 399 -22.79 10.75 5.31
N ASN A 400 -23.17 11.96 5.71
CA ASN A 400 -23.34 13.10 4.80
C ASN A 400 -22.01 13.53 4.19
N LEU A 401 -20.91 13.58 4.96
CA LEU A 401 -19.57 13.88 4.46
C LEU A 401 -19.11 12.83 3.45
N LEU A 402 -19.33 11.55 3.76
CA LEU A 402 -18.97 10.44 2.87
C LEU A 402 -19.79 10.46 1.58
N ALA A 403 -21.09 10.75 1.66
CA ALA A 403 -21.95 10.88 0.48
C ALA A 403 -21.53 12.04 -0.42
N ALA A 404 -21.22 13.20 0.17
CA ALA A 404 -20.73 14.37 -0.56
C ALA A 404 -19.40 14.08 -1.27
N HIS A 405 -18.44 13.43 -0.56
CA HIS A 405 -17.18 13.00 -1.15
C HIS A 405 -17.41 12.05 -2.33
N ASN A 406 -18.23 11.02 -2.14
CA ASN A 406 -18.50 10.00 -3.17
C ASN A 406 -19.14 10.58 -4.44
N ALA A 407 -19.94 11.64 -4.31
CA ALA A 407 -20.55 12.32 -5.45
C ALA A 407 -19.52 13.01 -6.38
N GLU A 408 -18.32 13.28 -5.89
CA GLU A 408 -17.21 13.85 -6.65
C GLU A 408 -16.29 12.80 -7.29
N GLN A 409 -16.48 11.52 -6.96
CA GLN A 409 -15.59 10.46 -7.42
C GLN A 409 -16.08 9.87 -8.74
N ALA A 410 -15.15 9.41 -9.56
CA ALA A 410 -15.48 8.68 -10.77
C ALA A 410 -16.09 7.29 -10.46
N ALA A 411 -16.80 6.73 -11.43
CA ALA A 411 -17.13 5.31 -11.41
C ALA A 411 -15.83 4.49 -11.52
N PRO A 412 -15.78 3.29 -10.91
CA PRO A 412 -14.63 2.41 -11.08
C PRO A 412 -14.35 2.13 -12.56
N ALA A 413 -13.08 2.16 -12.96
CA ALA A 413 -12.67 1.89 -14.34
C ALA A 413 -12.89 0.43 -14.76
N TRP A 414 -12.99 -0.47 -13.79
CA TRP A 414 -13.42 -1.86 -13.94
C TRP A 414 -14.19 -2.31 -12.69
N PRO A 415 -15.09 -3.31 -12.82
CA PRO A 415 -15.88 -3.76 -11.68
C PRO A 415 -15.06 -4.53 -10.64
N SER A 416 -15.51 -4.56 -9.39
CA SER A 416 -15.16 -5.60 -8.44
C SER A 416 -15.75 -6.93 -8.92
N VAL A 417 -14.95 -7.98 -8.94
CA VAL A 417 -15.36 -9.33 -9.39
C VAL A 417 -15.18 -10.39 -8.31
N VAL A 418 -14.61 -10.02 -7.18
CA VAL A 418 -14.44 -10.87 -6.01
C VAL A 418 -14.78 -10.08 -4.75
N ASP A 419 -15.73 -10.56 -3.96
CA ASP A 419 -15.96 -10.08 -2.59
C ASP A 419 -15.54 -11.20 -1.64
N GLY A 420 -14.40 -11.04 -0.97
CA GLY A 420 -13.83 -12.04 -0.06
C GLY A 420 -14.07 -11.70 1.40
N PRO A 421 -14.43 -12.69 2.26
CA PRO A 421 -14.56 -12.45 3.69
C PRO A 421 -13.18 -12.22 4.31
N GLN A 422 -13.07 -11.16 5.09
CA GLN A 422 -11.88 -10.82 5.87
C GLN A 422 -12.29 -10.65 7.34
N SER A 423 -11.78 -11.52 8.21
CA SER A 423 -11.94 -11.35 9.66
C SER A 423 -11.25 -10.05 10.10
N ILE A 424 -11.83 -9.37 11.08
CA ILE A 424 -11.29 -8.11 11.61
C ILE A 424 -10.29 -8.41 12.73
N ASP A 425 -10.61 -9.34 13.63
CA ASP A 425 -9.86 -9.59 14.86
C ASP A 425 -8.95 -10.83 14.82
N LYS A 426 -9.11 -11.66 13.79
CA LYS A 426 -8.36 -12.90 13.60
C LYS A 426 -7.58 -12.88 12.29
N THR A 427 -6.51 -13.63 12.27
CA THR A 427 -5.75 -13.88 11.03
C THR A 427 -6.56 -14.73 10.05
N GLY A 428 -6.21 -14.69 8.76
CA GLY A 428 -6.89 -15.46 7.72
C GLY A 428 -6.75 -16.97 7.82
N ILE A 429 -5.85 -17.47 8.68
CA ILE A 429 -5.65 -18.91 8.93
C ILE A 429 -6.46 -19.43 10.12
N GLU A 430 -7.00 -18.55 10.95
CA GLU A 430 -7.82 -18.93 12.09
C GLU A 430 -9.25 -19.24 11.63
N PRO A 431 -9.89 -20.29 12.16
CA PRO A 431 -11.24 -20.65 11.75
C PRO A 431 -12.26 -19.61 12.21
N TYR A 432 -13.24 -19.35 11.34
CA TYR A 432 -14.41 -18.55 11.72
C TYR A 432 -15.23 -19.28 12.81
N VAL A 433 -15.65 -18.50 13.80
CA VAL A 433 -16.56 -18.94 14.86
C VAL A 433 -17.76 -17.99 14.85
N GLU A 434 -18.97 -18.52 15.16
CA GLU A 434 -20.17 -17.70 15.24
C GLU A 434 -19.99 -16.55 16.25
N GLY A 435 -20.24 -15.33 15.80
CA GLY A 435 -20.01 -14.10 16.57
C GLY A 435 -18.73 -13.34 16.19
N ASP A 436 -17.84 -13.93 15.41
CA ASP A 436 -16.67 -13.22 14.90
C ASP A 436 -17.08 -12.05 13.99
N GLU A 437 -16.39 -10.91 14.12
CA GLU A 437 -16.57 -9.78 13.25
C GLU A 437 -15.76 -9.93 11.96
N TYR A 438 -16.40 -9.61 10.83
CA TYR A 438 -15.78 -9.68 9.50
C TYR A 438 -16.42 -8.64 8.57
N ILE A 439 -15.72 -8.39 7.49
CA ILE A 439 -16.24 -7.65 6.32
C ILE A 439 -16.15 -8.54 5.09
N TYR A 440 -16.87 -8.17 4.03
CA TYR A 440 -16.52 -8.61 2.68
C TYR A 440 -15.66 -7.53 2.04
N TRP A 441 -14.50 -7.91 1.55
CA TRP A 441 -13.57 -7.04 0.85
C TRP A 441 -13.77 -7.17 -0.65
N PRO A 442 -14.11 -6.07 -1.36
CA PRO A 442 -14.34 -6.07 -2.79
C PRO A 442 -13.02 -5.88 -3.58
N ASN A 443 -12.86 -6.65 -4.66
CA ASN A 443 -11.75 -6.50 -5.61
C ASN A 443 -12.07 -6.99 -7.04
#